data_ccc4339195636602e1884b87ad3622f3
#
_entry.id   ccc4339195636602e1884b87ad3622f3
#
_cell.length_a   1.000
_cell.length_b   1.000
_cell.length_c   1.000
_cell.angle_alpha   90.00
_cell.angle_beta   90.00
_cell.angle_gamma   90.00
#
_symmetry.space_group_name_H-M   'P 1'
#
loop_
_entity.id
_entity.type
_entity.pdbx_description
1 polymer ?
#
loop_
_entity_poly.entity_id
_entity_poly.type
_entity_poly.pdbx_seq_one_letter_code
_entity_poly.pdbx_strand_id
1 'polypeptide(L)'
;MTKITVFGMGSFGTALANVLAENGHDVLMWGKNQDAVDELNTCHTNKKYLKYAKLDVNIIATSDMTKAIQFADIYLMALPTKAMREVATQINDKLTSKKTFIHVAKGIENGTFKRVSEMIEDSISPEYNAGIGVLSGPSHAEEVVVKQPTTVAASSKDKSVSKLTQDLFMNDYLRVYMNDDLIGVELGGALKNIIAVASGIVAGIGYGDNAKAALMTRGLAEISRLGEKLGADPMTFLGLGGIGDLIVTCTSTHSRNFTLGYKLGQGESMDQALSEMNMVVEGIYTTKSVYHLAKEKNVDMPITNALYRVLFENISVKECVKDLMERDKKSE
;
A
#
# COMPACT_ATOMS: atom_id res chain seq x y z
N MET A 1 -23.76 0.26 -14.26
CA MET A 1 -23.64 1.38 -13.29
C MET A 1 -23.73 0.80 -11.90
N THR A 2 -22.71 0.96 -11.09
CA THR A 2 -22.58 0.36 -9.75
C THR A 2 -22.26 1.47 -8.76
N LYS A 3 -22.83 1.40 -7.55
CA LYS A 3 -22.48 2.34 -6.48
C LYS A 3 -21.29 1.83 -5.70
N ILE A 4 -20.32 2.69 -5.44
CA ILE A 4 -19.09 2.35 -4.69
C ILE A 4 -18.82 3.44 -3.65
N THR A 5 -18.60 3.03 -2.41
CA THR A 5 -18.08 3.94 -1.38
C THR A 5 -16.58 3.79 -1.24
N VAL A 6 -15.85 4.90 -1.34
CA VAL A 6 -14.41 4.97 -1.14
C VAL A 6 -14.11 5.51 0.26
N PHE A 7 -13.64 4.66 1.16
CA PHE A 7 -13.21 5.08 2.48
C PHE A 7 -11.75 5.54 2.45
N GLY A 8 -11.56 6.85 2.53
CA GLY A 8 -10.25 7.50 2.50
C GLY A 8 -10.06 8.45 1.31
N MET A 9 -9.76 9.71 1.61
CA MET A 9 -9.54 10.79 0.65
C MET A 9 -8.03 11.11 0.48
N GLY A 10 -7.16 10.08 0.61
CA GLY A 10 -5.73 10.20 0.30
C GLY A 10 -5.46 10.18 -1.20
N SER A 11 -4.17 10.36 -1.62
CA SER A 11 -3.79 10.40 -3.04
C SER A 11 -4.35 9.22 -3.83
N PHE A 12 -4.07 7.99 -3.37
CA PHE A 12 -4.45 6.79 -4.13
C PHE A 12 -5.96 6.53 -4.10
N GLY A 13 -6.63 6.76 -2.95
CA GLY A 13 -8.09 6.66 -2.88
C GLY A 13 -8.79 7.66 -3.81
N THR A 14 -8.27 8.88 -3.92
CA THR A 14 -8.80 9.90 -4.83
C THR A 14 -8.55 9.55 -6.29
N ALA A 15 -7.36 9.05 -6.63
CA ALA A 15 -7.07 8.62 -8.00
C ALA A 15 -7.96 7.46 -8.45
N LEU A 16 -8.17 6.47 -7.57
CA LEU A 16 -9.04 5.32 -7.86
C LEU A 16 -10.53 5.70 -7.89
N ALA A 17 -10.97 6.65 -7.05
CA ALA A 17 -12.32 7.20 -7.14
C ALA A 17 -12.56 7.83 -8.51
N ASN A 18 -11.56 8.55 -9.05
CA ASN A 18 -11.64 9.12 -10.38
C ASN A 18 -11.72 8.04 -11.48
N VAL A 19 -10.91 6.97 -11.38
CA VAL A 19 -11.00 5.80 -12.29
C VAL A 19 -12.41 5.20 -12.28
N LEU A 20 -12.99 4.98 -11.10
CA LEU A 20 -14.33 4.41 -10.95
C LEU A 20 -15.41 5.31 -11.56
N ALA A 21 -15.34 6.62 -11.35
CA ALA A 21 -16.28 7.57 -11.93
C ALA A 21 -16.17 7.63 -13.46
N GLU A 22 -14.96 7.66 -14.00
CA GLU A 22 -14.70 7.58 -15.45
C GLU A 22 -15.17 6.27 -16.08
N ASN A 23 -15.17 5.17 -15.33
CA ASN A 23 -15.76 3.90 -15.75
C ASN A 23 -17.31 3.88 -15.67
N GLY A 24 -17.94 5.00 -15.33
CA GLY A 24 -19.39 5.16 -15.30
C GLY A 24 -20.05 4.63 -14.02
N HIS A 25 -19.33 4.58 -12.92
CA HIS A 25 -19.86 4.19 -11.61
C HIS A 25 -20.25 5.42 -10.76
N ASP A 26 -21.21 5.26 -9.86
CA ASP A 26 -21.56 6.26 -8.85
C ASP A 26 -20.57 6.16 -7.68
N VAL A 27 -19.84 7.22 -7.38
CA VAL A 27 -18.78 7.20 -6.36
C VAL A 27 -19.06 8.19 -5.26
N LEU A 28 -19.12 7.69 -4.00
CA LEU A 28 -19.12 8.49 -2.80
C LEU A 28 -17.82 8.29 -2.04
N MET A 29 -17.06 9.36 -1.82
CA MET A 29 -15.88 9.33 -0.98
C MET A 29 -16.20 9.70 0.47
N TRP A 30 -15.64 8.97 1.41
CA TRP A 30 -15.71 9.32 2.83
C TRP A 30 -14.34 9.77 3.35
N GLY A 31 -14.35 10.88 4.09
CA GLY A 31 -13.16 11.38 4.78
C GLY A 31 -13.50 12.16 6.04
N LYS A 32 -12.62 12.10 7.05
CA LYS A 32 -12.81 12.77 8.35
C LYS A 32 -12.68 14.31 8.27
N ASN A 33 -12.02 14.86 7.25
CA ASN A 33 -11.75 16.29 7.13
C ASN A 33 -12.84 16.97 6.30
N GLN A 34 -13.62 17.84 6.92
CA GLN A 34 -14.72 18.53 6.28
C GLN A 34 -14.24 19.50 5.18
N ASP A 35 -13.10 20.18 5.35
CA ASP A 35 -12.56 21.10 4.34
C ASP A 35 -12.23 20.35 3.04
N ALA A 36 -11.68 19.13 3.16
CA ALA A 36 -11.39 18.29 2.00
C ALA A 36 -12.67 17.78 1.32
N VAL A 37 -13.71 17.48 2.10
CA VAL A 37 -15.04 17.12 1.59
C VAL A 37 -15.65 18.29 0.81
N ASP A 38 -15.60 19.49 1.37
CA ASP A 38 -16.15 20.71 0.75
C ASP A 38 -15.37 21.10 -0.51
N GLU A 39 -14.02 21.00 -0.48
CA GLU A 39 -13.17 21.22 -1.64
C GLU A 39 -13.55 20.27 -2.79
N LEU A 40 -13.71 18.97 -2.51
CA LEU A 40 -14.06 17.99 -3.53
C LEU A 40 -15.45 18.28 -4.12
N ASN A 41 -16.45 18.54 -3.29
CA ASN A 41 -17.82 18.79 -3.74
C ASN A 41 -18.00 20.10 -4.51
N THR A 42 -17.18 21.12 -4.23
CA THR A 42 -17.34 22.46 -4.84
C THR A 42 -16.35 22.70 -5.98
N CYS A 43 -15.12 22.21 -5.86
CA CYS A 43 -14.05 22.50 -6.78
C CYS A 43 -13.64 21.29 -7.66
N HIS A 44 -14.10 20.08 -7.29
CA HIS A 44 -13.68 18.80 -7.91
C HIS A 44 -12.17 18.65 -7.93
N THR A 45 -11.52 18.96 -6.79
CA THR A 45 -10.08 18.85 -6.56
C THR A 45 -9.80 18.25 -5.18
N ASN A 46 -8.58 17.76 -4.99
CA ASN A 46 -8.03 17.37 -3.70
C ASN A 46 -6.58 17.83 -3.65
N LYS A 47 -6.38 19.15 -3.54
CA LYS A 47 -5.07 19.81 -3.71
C LYS A 47 -4.03 19.37 -2.69
N LYS A 48 -4.46 18.98 -1.50
CA LYS A 48 -3.56 18.48 -0.46
C LYS A 48 -2.81 17.23 -0.91
N TYR A 49 -3.47 16.34 -1.65
CA TYR A 49 -2.95 15.03 -1.99
C TYR A 49 -2.63 14.85 -3.48
N LEU A 50 -3.36 15.53 -4.37
CA LEU A 50 -3.19 15.50 -5.83
C LEU A 50 -3.27 16.93 -6.37
N LYS A 51 -2.20 17.69 -6.16
CA LYS A 51 -2.12 19.15 -6.31
C LYS A 51 -2.64 19.67 -7.65
N TYR A 52 -2.46 18.92 -8.73
CA TYR A 52 -2.77 19.39 -10.10
C TYR A 52 -3.89 18.58 -10.76
N ALA A 53 -4.49 17.62 -10.04
CA ALA A 53 -5.54 16.79 -10.61
C ALA A 53 -6.90 17.52 -10.57
N LYS A 54 -7.63 17.41 -11.68
CA LYS A 54 -9.05 17.75 -11.73
C LYS A 54 -9.82 16.43 -11.78
N LEU A 55 -10.77 16.29 -10.88
CA LEU A 55 -11.53 15.06 -10.69
C LEU A 55 -12.84 15.10 -11.45
N ASP A 56 -13.41 13.93 -11.72
CA ASP A 56 -14.72 13.80 -12.34
C ASP A 56 -15.79 14.48 -11.47
N VAL A 57 -16.66 15.25 -12.10
CA VAL A 57 -17.70 16.05 -11.44
C VAL A 57 -18.78 15.20 -10.75
N ASN A 58 -18.89 13.93 -11.12
CA ASN A 58 -19.85 12.99 -10.53
C ASN A 58 -19.38 12.39 -9.21
N ILE A 59 -18.13 12.62 -8.81
CA ILE A 59 -17.63 12.18 -7.50
C ILE A 59 -18.18 13.11 -6.44
N ILE A 60 -18.88 12.55 -5.47
CA ILE A 60 -19.35 13.28 -4.27
C ILE A 60 -18.59 12.82 -3.04
N ALA A 61 -18.53 13.68 -2.02
CA ALA A 61 -17.84 13.35 -0.76
C ALA A 61 -18.73 13.64 0.45
N THR A 62 -18.44 12.95 1.56
CA THR A 62 -19.10 13.15 2.85
C THR A 62 -18.17 12.87 4.01
N SER A 63 -18.36 13.56 5.13
CA SER A 63 -17.76 13.21 6.43
C SER A 63 -18.70 12.34 7.29
N ASP A 64 -19.95 12.17 6.87
CA ASP A 64 -20.93 11.32 7.56
C ASP A 64 -20.70 9.83 7.22
N MET A 65 -20.22 9.07 8.22
CA MET A 65 -19.97 7.64 8.12
C MET A 65 -21.22 6.84 7.80
N THR A 66 -22.37 7.20 8.38
CA THR A 66 -23.64 6.48 8.18
C THR A 66 -24.10 6.62 6.73
N LYS A 67 -24.01 7.84 6.18
CA LYS A 67 -24.34 8.11 4.79
C LYS A 67 -23.43 7.34 3.83
N ALA A 68 -22.13 7.29 4.15
CA ALA A 68 -21.15 6.54 3.36
C ALA A 68 -21.45 5.04 3.34
N ILE A 69 -21.83 4.45 4.47
CA ILE A 69 -22.15 3.02 4.60
C ILE A 69 -23.44 2.66 3.85
N GLN A 70 -24.45 3.53 3.90
CA GLN A 70 -25.75 3.28 3.27
C GLN A 70 -25.74 3.46 1.75
N PHE A 71 -24.72 4.13 1.19
CA PHE A 71 -24.68 4.50 -0.21
C PHE A 71 -24.48 3.31 -1.15
N ALA A 72 -23.64 2.33 -0.77
CA ALA A 72 -23.20 1.25 -1.65
C ALA A 72 -23.12 -0.10 -0.94
N ASP A 73 -22.95 -1.17 -1.73
CA ASP A 73 -22.65 -2.52 -1.26
C ASP A 73 -21.20 -2.93 -1.54
N ILE A 74 -20.45 -2.09 -2.24
CA ILE A 74 -19.03 -2.27 -2.53
C ILE A 74 -18.24 -1.12 -1.90
N TYR A 75 -17.25 -1.47 -1.09
CA TYR A 75 -16.39 -0.52 -0.39
C TYR A 75 -14.96 -0.63 -0.87
N LEU A 76 -14.39 0.49 -1.31
CA LEU A 76 -12.96 0.64 -1.56
C LEU A 76 -12.30 1.20 -0.29
N MET A 77 -11.52 0.38 0.40
CA MET A 77 -10.83 0.72 1.64
C MET A 77 -9.44 1.31 1.30
N ALA A 78 -9.37 2.63 1.08
CA ALA A 78 -8.15 3.36 0.70
C ALA A 78 -7.55 4.11 1.89
N LEU A 79 -7.40 3.42 3.00
CA LEU A 79 -6.94 3.94 4.28
C LEU A 79 -5.48 3.53 4.54
N PRO A 80 -4.71 4.32 5.32
CA PRO A 80 -3.45 3.84 5.88
C PRO A 80 -3.66 2.58 6.73
N THR A 81 -2.68 1.66 6.71
CA THR A 81 -2.78 0.38 7.44
C THR A 81 -3.16 0.56 8.91
N LYS A 82 -2.56 1.55 9.60
CA LYS A 82 -2.84 1.83 11.02
C LYS A 82 -4.28 2.26 11.32
N ALA A 83 -5.02 2.77 10.34
CA ALA A 83 -6.40 3.21 10.50
C ALA A 83 -7.42 2.14 10.07
N MET A 84 -6.96 1.05 9.43
CA MET A 84 -7.84 0.07 8.80
C MET A 84 -8.77 -0.59 9.81
N ARG A 85 -8.23 -1.14 10.91
CA ARG A 85 -9.02 -1.84 11.92
C ARG A 85 -10.05 -0.90 12.58
N GLU A 86 -9.62 0.29 12.99
CA GLU A 86 -10.52 1.28 13.62
C GLU A 86 -11.72 1.59 12.72
N VAL A 87 -11.46 1.91 11.44
CA VAL A 87 -12.52 2.27 10.50
C VAL A 87 -13.38 1.06 10.14
N ALA A 88 -12.79 -0.13 9.93
CA ALA A 88 -13.55 -1.34 9.68
C ALA A 88 -14.49 -1.69 10.84
N THR A 89 -14.05 -1.54 12.10
CA THR A 89 -14.92 -1.73 13.28
C THR A 89 -16.07 -0.71 13.31
N GLN A 90 -15.78 0.59 13.06
CA GLN A 90 -16.82 1.61 12.97
C GLN A 90 -17.84 1.35 11.85
N ILE A 91 -17.40 0.76 10.75
CA ILE A 91 -18.27 0.31 9.67
C ILE A 91 -19.14 -0.84 10.16
N ASN A 92 -18.54 -1.88 10.75
CA ASN A 92 -19.26 -3.07 11.24
C ASN A 92 -20.41 -2.72 12.18
N ASP A 93 -20.20 -1.79 13.11
CA ASP A 93 -21.19 -1.35 14.10
C ASP A 93 -22.46 -0.75 13.45
N LYS A 94 -22.42 -0.41 12.16
CA LYS A 94 -23.52 0.23 11.43
C LYS A 94 -24.00 -0.58 10.23
N LEU A 95 -23.42 -1.76 9.98
CA LEU A 95 -23.84 -2.61 8.88
C LEU A 95 -25.20 -3.26 9.16
N THR A 96 -26.01 -3.37 8.12
CA THR A 96 -27.32 -4.03 8.14
C THR A 96 -27.46 -5.06 7.01
N SER A 97 -26.47 -5.14 6.11
CA SER A 97 -26.45 -6.05 4.97
C SER A 97 -25.01 -6.40 4.58
N LYS A 98 -24.86 -7.48 3.80
CA LYS A 98 -23.55 -7.91 3.30
C LYS A 98 -22.91 -6.87 2.40
N LYS A 99 -21.61 -6.68 2.57
CA LYS A 99 -20.78 -5.77 1.76
C LYS A 99 -19.52 -6.46 1.25
N THR A 100 -19.09 -6.07 0.06
CA THR A 100 -17.79 -6.48 -0.50
C THR A 100 -16.74 -5.41 -0.16
N PHE A 101 -15.60 -5.84 0.34
CA PHE A 101 -14.50 -4.97 0.73
C PHE A 101 -13.33 -5.16 -0.24
N ILE A 102 -12.91 -4.09 -0.90
CA ILE A 102 -11.70 -4.07 -1.73
C ILE A 102 -10.72 -3.12 -1.06
N HIS A 103 -9.53 -3.60 -0.68
CA HIS A 103 -8.54 -2.71 -0.10
C HIS A 103 -7.37 -2.45 -1.04
N VAL A 104 -6.70 -1.34 -0.81
CA VAL A 104 -5.49 -0.91 -1.54
C VAL A 104 -4.36 -0.53 -0.60
N ALA A 105 -4.51 -0.82 0.69
CA ALA A 105 -3.49 -0.57 1.69
C ALA A 105 -2.33 -1.55 1.56
N LYS A 106 -1.11 -1.05 1.79
CA LYS A 106 0.15 -1.79 1.60
C LYS A 106 0.96 -1.75 2.90
N GLY A 107 0.65 -2.66 3.82
CA GLY A 107 1.30 -2.74 5.13
C GLY A 107 0.90 -3.97 5.94
N ILE A 108 1.55 -4.12 7.09
CA ILE A 108 1.32 -5.19 8.08
C ILE A 108 0.97 -4.53 9.41
N GLU A 109 -0.06 -5.02 10.07
CA GLU A 109 -0.51 -4.50 11.37
C GLU A 109 0.57 -4.67 12.44
N ASN A 110 0.85 -3.59 13.19
CA ASN A 110 1.80 -3.67 14.30
C ASN A 110 1.20 -4.49 15.46
N GLY A 111 2.00 -5.38 16.02
CA GLY A 111 1.65 -6.21 17.18
C GLY A 111 0.97 -7.53 16.83
N THR A 112 0.02 -7.53 15.91
CA THR A 112 -0.67 -8.77 15.49
C THR A 112 -0.02 -9.41 14.25
N PHE A 113 0.76 -8.65 13.49
CA PHE A 113 1.38 -9.02 12.21
C PHE A 113 0.39 -9.45 11.12
N LYS A 114 -0.87 -9.08 11.25
CA LYS A 114 -1.92 -9.43 10.29
C LYS A 114 -1.81 -8.61 9.01
N ARG A 115 -2.11 -9.27 7.88
CA ARG A 115 -2.32 -8.62 6.59
C ARG A 115 -3.62 -7.80 6.63
N VAL A 116 -3.78 -6.88 5.71
CA VAL A 116 -4.95 -5.98 5.69
C VAL A 116 -6.27 -6.74 5.51
N SER A 117 -6.28 -7.78 4.66
CA SER A 117 -7.45 -8.64 4.49
C SER A 117 -7.86 -9.32 5.81
N GLU A 118 -6.88 -9.79 6.59
CA GLU A 118 -7.14 -10.40 7.92
C GLU A 118 -7.63 -9.38 8.95
N MET A 119 -7.12 -8.13 8.90
CA MET A 119 -7.63 -7.05 9.74
C MET A 119 -9.11 -6.75 9.46
N ILE A 120 -9.49 -6.71 8.18
CA ILE A 120 -10.88 -6.52 7.77
C ILE A 120 -11.73 -7.73 8.18
N GLU A 121 -11.26 -8.96 7.92
CA GLU A 121 -11.93 -10.21 8.29
C GLU A 121 -12.21 -10.30 9.79
N ASP A 122 -11.26 -9.87 10.65
CA ASP A 122 -11.45 -9.81 12.10
C ASP A 122 -12.43 -8.73 12.56
N SER A 123 -12.54 -7.64 11.80
CA SER A 123 -13.32 -6.46 12.21
C SER A 123 -14.76 -6.50 11.73
N ILE A 124 -15.04 -7.27 10.68
CA ILE A 124 -16.36 -7.37 10.06
C ILE A 124 -17.01 -8.69 10.43
N SER A 125 -18.20 -8.64 10.99
CA SER A 125 -19.00 -9.83 11.31
C SER A 125 -19.25 -10.69 10.05
N PRO A 126 -19.13 -12.03 10.15
CA PRO A 126 -19.26 -12.91 8.98
C PRO A 126 -20.58 -12.75 8.21
N GLU A 127 -21.67 -12.42 8.91
CA GLU A 127 -22.98 -12.16 8.31
C GLU A 127 -23.00 -10.94 7.39
N TYR A 128 -22.06 -9.98 7.56
CA TYR A 128 -21.95 -8.77 6.76
C TYR A 128 -20.80 -8.81 5.74
N ASN A 129 -19.99 -9.87 5.75
CA ASN A 129 -18.88 -10.02 4.81
C ASN A 129 -19.34 -10.82 3.57
N ALA A 130 -19.37 -10.14 2.42
CA ALA A 130 -19.64 -10.77 1.12
C ALA A 130 -18.35 -11.16 0.37
N GLY A 131 -17.18 -10.74 0.90
CA GLY A 131 -15.86 -11.06 0.36
C GLY A 131 -14.88 -9.88 0.48
N ILE A 132 -13.59 -10.24 0.52
CA ILE A 132 -12.49 -9.27 0.66
C ILE A 132 -11.53 -9.47 -0.49
N GLY A 133 -11.24 -8.38 -1.23
CA GLY A 133 -10.27 -8.34 -2.31
C GLY A 133 -9.19 -7.30 -2.07
N VAL A 134 -8.09 -7.43 -2.80
CA VAL A 134 -7.00 -6.45 -2.87
C VAL A 134 -6.77 -6.01 -4.31
N LEU A 135 -6.45 -4.72 -4.49
CA LEU A 135 -5.88 -4.18 -5.72
C LEU A 135 -4.49 -3.64 -5.40
N SER A 136 -3.44 -4.19 -6.00
CA SER A 136 -2.05 -3.85 -5.72
C SER A 136 -1.19 -3.97 -6.98
N GLY A 137 -0.04 -3.27 -7.00
CA GLY A 137 0.89 -3.27 -8.13
C GLY A 137 1.51 -1.89 -8.33
N PRO A 138 2.35 -1.70 -9.38
CA PRO A 138 3.00 -0.44 -9.68
C PRO A 138 1.98 0.63 -10.09
N SER A 139 1.63 1.54 -9.16
CA SER A 139 0.53 2.49 -9.34
C SER A 139 0.71 3.74 -8.48
N HIS A 140 1.56 4.65 -8.91
CA HIS A 140 1.61 5.98 -8.29
C HIS A 140 0.33 6.75 -8.59
N ALA A 141 -0.29 7.31 -7.56
CA ALA A 141 -1.56 8.03 -7.69
C ALA A 141 -1.46 9.21 -8.66
N GLU A 142 -0.31 9.87 -8.68
CA GLU A 142 0.03 11.00 -9.53
C GLU A 142 0.02 10.62 -11.02
N GLU A 143 0.42 9.40 -11.36
CA GLU A 143 0.42 8.88 -12.71
C GLU A 143 -0.96 8.34 -13.12
N VAL A 144 -1.62 7.63 -12.22
CA VAL A 144 -2.98 7.08 -12.46
C VAL A 144 -3.96 8.21 -12.75
N VAL A 145 -3.96 9.29 -11.95
CA VAL A 145 -4.93 10.38 -12.10
C VAL A 145 -4.76 11.17 -13.40
N VAL A 146 -3.57 11.15 -13.99
CA VAL A 146 -3.30 11.75 -15.32
C VAL A 146 -3.32 10.72 -16.46
N LYS A 147 -3.90 9.53 -16.19
CA LYS A 147 -4.15 8.47 -17.19
C LYS A 147 -2.90 7.88 -17.83
N GLN A 148 -1.78 7.84 -17.10
CA GLN A 148 -0.60 7.11 -17.58
C GLN A 148 -0.90 5.60 -17.59
N PRO A 149 -0.41 4.86 -18.60
CA PRO A 149 -0.60 3.43 -18.67
C PRO A 149 -0.12 2.74 -17.38
N THR A 150 -1.06 2.12 -16.68
CA THR A 150 -0.82 1.50 -15.38
C THR A 150 -1.34 0.06 -15.40
N THR A 151 -0.59 -0.84 -14.77
CA THR A 151 -0.97 -2.25 -14.70
C THR A 151 -0.88 -2.74 -13.26
N VAL A 152 -1.96 -3.35 -12.76
CA VAL A 152 -2.08 -3.82 -11.38
C VAL A 152 -2.66 -5.24 -11.31
N ALA A 153 -2.59 -5.85 -10.13
CA ALA A 153 -3.17 -7.16 -9.84
C ALA A 153 -4.35 -7.02 -8.87
N ALA A 154 -5.43 -7.75 -9.15
CA ALA A 154 -6.56 -7.97 -8.26
C ALA A 154 -6.51 -9.39 -7.71
N SER A 155 -6.65 -9.56 -6.39
CA SER A 155 -6.65 -10.87 -5.75
C SER A 155 -7.68 -10.96 -4.63
N SER A 156 -8.20 -12.16 -4.38
CA SER A 156 -9.12 -12.49 -3.31
C SER A 156 -9.12 -13.99 -3.07
N LYS A 157 -9.54 -14.44 -1.87
CA LYS A 157 -9.87 -15.86 -1.62
C LYS A 157 -11.03 -16.32 -2.51
N ASP A 158 -11.96 -15.42 -2.85
CA ASP A 158 -13.10 -15.66 -3.74
C ASP A 158 -12.81 -15.07 -5.14
N LYS A 159 -12.75 -15.94 -6.16
CA LYS A 159 -12.51 -15.53 -7.55
C LYS A 159 -13.56 -14.55 -8.08
N SER A 160 -14.78 -14.61 -7.58
CA SER A 160 -15.83 -13.67 -7.98
C SER A 160 -15.50 -12.24 -7.55
N VAL A 161 -14.88 -12.06 -6.37
CA VAL A 161 -14.43 -10.75 -5.86
C VAL A 161 -13.21 -10.25 -6.64
N SER A 162 -12.26 -11.13 -7.00
CA SER A 162 -11.15 -10.75 -7.89
C SER A 162 -11.64 -10.29 -9.25
N LYS A 163 -12.61 -11.02 -9.82
CA LYS A 163 -13.25 -10.67 -11.09
C LYS A 163 -14.01 -9.35 -10.99
N LEU A 164 -14.81 -9.16 -9.93
CA LEU A 164 -15.50 -7.90 -9.67
C LEU A 164 -14.51 -6.74 -9.59
N THR A 165 -13.40 -6.92 -8.85
CA THR A 165 -12.35 -5.90 -8.73
C THR A 165 -11.74 -5.57 -10.11
N GLN A 166 -11.45 -6.59 -10.92
CA GLN A 166 -10.96 -6.39 -12.28
C GLN A 166 -11.96 -5.57 -13.11
N ASP A 167 -13.24 -5.94 -13.11
CA ASP A 167 -14.27 -5.32 -13.94
C ASP A 167 -14.56 -3.87 -13.53
N LEU A 168 -14.44 -3.53 -12.23
CA LEU A 168 -14.66 -2.17 -11.74
C LEU A 168 -13.55 -1.20 -12.18
N PHE A 169 -12.30 -1.64 -12.17
CA PHE A 169 -11.15 -0.74 -12.36
C PHE A 169 -10.55 -0.76 -13.75
N MET A 170 -10.80 -1.83 -14.55
CA MET A 170 -10.18 -1.97 -15.86
C MET A 170 -10.74 -0.96 -16.87
N ASN A 171 -9.86 -0.24 -17.57
CA ASN A 171 -10.19 0.68 -18.66
C ASN A 171 -9.01 0.83 -19.65
N ASP A 172 -9.02 1.84 -20.51
CA ASP A 172 -8.04 2.03 -21.57
C ASP A 172 -6.61 2.34 -21.06
N TYR A 173 -6.47 2.85 -19.82
CA TYR A 173 -5.17 3.19 -19.23
C TYR A 173 -4.84 2.43 -17.93
N LEU A 174 -5.82 1.77 -17.32
CA LEU A 174 -5.60 0.93 -16.14
C LEU A 174 -5.94 -0.52 -16.45
N ARG A 175 -4.91 -1.36 -16.58
CA ARG A 175 -5.05 -2.79 -16.83
C ARG A 175 -5.00 -3.57 -15.52
N VAL A 176 -5.98 -4.44 -15.29
CA VAL A 176 -6.07 -5.25 -14.07
C VAL A 176 -5.93 -6.73 -14.43
N TYR A 177 -4.94 -7.41 -13.86
CA TYR A 177 -4.78 -8.86 -13.94
C TYR A 177 -5.30 -9.53 -12.68
N MET A 178 -5.98 -10.65 -12.82
CA MET A 178 -6.32 -11.48 -11.66
C MET A 178 -5.12 -12.30 -11.21
N ASN A 179 -4.98 -12.47 -9.89
CA ASN A 179 -3.99 -13.34 -9.28
C ASN A 179 -4.68 -14.15 -8.16
N ASP A 180 -4.46 -15.47 -8.12
CA ASP A 180 -5.12 -16.36 -7.17
C ASP A 180 -4.45 -16.37 -5.78
N ASP A 181 -3.26 -15.74 -5.63
CA ASP A 181 -2.50 -15.67 -4.39
C ASP A 181 -2.73 -14.33 -3.66
N LEU A 182 -3.78 -14.25 -2.85
CA LEU A 182 -4.07 -13.08 -2.02
C LEU A 182 -2.91 -12.76 -1.06
N ILE A 183 -2.29 -13.80 -0.49
CA ILE A 183 -1.22 -13.65 0.50
C ILE A 183 -0.01 -12.98 -0.16
N GLY A 184 0.44 -13.50 -1.28
CA GLY A 184 1.60 -12.96 -2.00
C GLY A 184 1.38 -11.54 -2.51
N VAL A 185 0.20 -11.22 -3.04
CA VAL A 185 -0.12 -9.87 -3.53
C VAL A 185 -0.11 -8.85 -2.39
N GLU A 186 -0.67 -9.17 -1.22
CA GLU A 186 -0.64 -8.30 -0.05
C GLU A 186 0.77 -8.13 0.52
N LEU A 187 1.52 -9.26 0.68
CA LEU A 187 2.88 -9.24 1.23
C LEU A 187 3.84 -8.49 0.31
N GLY A 188 3.79 -8.71 -0.99
CA GLY A 188 4.61 -7.98 -1.95
C GLY A 188 4.41 -6.47 -1.85
N GLY A 189 3.15 -6.03 -1.85
CA GLY A 189 2.80 -4.62 -1.68
C GLY A 189 3.22 -4.01 -0.34
N ALA A 190 3.20 -4.79 0.74
CA ALA A 190 3.62 -4.33 2.06
C ALA A 190 5.15 -4.30 2.21
N LEU A 191 5.82 -5.42 1.91
CA LEU A 191 7.25 -5.61 2.18
C LEU A 191 8.16 -4.78 1.28
N LYS A 192 7.74 -4.48 0.03
CA LYS A 192 8.49 -3.56 -0.86
C LYS A 192 8.80 -2.21 -0.22
N ASN A 193 7.93 -1.73 0.67
CA ASN A 193 8.10 -0.43 1.33
C ASN A 193 9.36 -0.39 2.21
N ILE A 194 9.77 -1.52 2.78
CA ILE A 194 11.03 -1.69 3.52
C ILE A 194 12.21 -1.45 2.58
N ILE A 195 12.20 -2.16 1.45
CA ILE A 195 13.28 -2.07 0.46
C ILE A 195 13.35 -0.68 -0.17
N ALA A 196 12.20 -0.02 -0.35
CA ALA A 196 12.15 1.33 -0.87
C ALA A 196 12.80 2.35 0.08
N VAL A 197 12.60 2.23 1.41
CA VAL A 197 13.34 3.06 2.38
C VAL A 197 14.84 2.79 2.28
N ALA A 198 15.25 1.51 2.27
CA ALA A 198 16.66 1.14 2.13
C ALA A 198 17.27 1.65 0.81
N SER A 199 16.52 1.58 -0.31
CA SER A 199 16.94 2.09 -1.61
C SER A 199 17.13 3.62 -1.60
N GLY A 200 16.24 4.33 -0.93
CA GLY A 200 16.37 5.76 -0.70
C GLY A 200 17.65 6.08 0.08
N ILE A 201 17.93 5.36 1.17
CA ILE A 201 19.17 5.55 1.97
C ILE A 201 20.40 5.35 1.09
N VAL A 202 20.46 4.26 0.32
CA VAL A 202 21.57 3.95 -0.61
C VAL A 202 21.76 5.08 -1.63
N ALA A 203 20.68 5.64 -2.17
CA ALA A 203 20.73 6.77 -3.08
C ALA A 203 21.19 8.07 -2.39
N GLY A 204 20.70 8.33 -1.16
CA GLY A 204 21.03 9.53 -0.38
C GLY A 204 22.51 9.60 0.03
N ILE A 205 23.15 8.44 0.30
CA ILE A 205 24.58 8.32 0.56
C ILE A 205 25.41 8.55 -0.72
N GLY A 206 24.81 8.42 -1.89
CA GLY A 206 25.49 8.54 -3.19
C GLY A 206 26.07 7.23 -3.72
N TYR A 207 25.60 6.06 -3.25
CA TYR A 207 26.00 4.78 -3.85
C TYR A 207 25.41 4.62 -5.25
N GLY A 208 26.15 3.97 -6.14
CA GLY A 208 25.81 3.81 -7.54
C GLY A 208 24.72 2.77 -7.81
N ASP A 209 24.44 2.56 -9.11
CA ASP A 209 23.35 1.71 -9.57
C ASP A 209 23.55 0.22 -9.27
N ASN A 210 24.83 -0.26 -9.19
CA ASN A 210 25.11 -1.63 -8.77
C ASN A 210 24.61 -1.93 -7.36
N ALA A 211 24.79 -0.99 -6.42
CA ALA A 211 24.31 -1.14 -5.05
C ALA A 211 22.78 -1.15 -4.98
N LYS A 212 22.11 -0.29 -5.76
CA LYS A 212 20.65 -0.25 -5.84
C LYS A 212 20.10 -1.55 -6.47
N ALA A 213 20.70 -2.03 -7.57
CA ALA A 213 20.29 -3.27 -8.22
C ALA A 213 20.46 -4.47 -7.27
N ALA A 214 21.62 -4.60 -6.61
CA ALA A 214 21.87 -5.65 -5.62
C ALA A 214 20.88 -5.60 -4.47
N LEU A 215 20.58 -4.39 -3.94
CA LEU A 215 19.62 -4.21 -2.86
C LEU A 215 18.21 -4.65 -3.28
N MET A 216 17.73 -4.26 -4.47
CA MET A 216 16.40 -4.65 -4.95
C MET A 216 16.31 -6.17 -5.18
N THR A 217 17.33 -6.77 -5.80
CA THR A 217 17.39 -8.22 -6.05
C THR A 217 17.39 -9.02 -4.74
N ARG A 218 18.26 -8.64 -3.80
CA ARG A 218 18.33 -9.32 -2.50
C ARG A 218 17.12 -9.04 -1.63
N GLY A 219 16.55 -7.83 -1.74
CA GLY A 219 15.30 -7.46 -1.08
C GLY A 219 14.12 -8.29 -1.56
N LEU A 220 14.02 -8.52 -2.89
CA LEU A 220 12.98 -9.41 -3.44
C LEU A 220 13.14 -10.85 -2.92
N ALA A 221 14.37 -11.34 -2.79
CA ALA A 221 14.65 -12.66 -2.22
C ALA A 221 14.25 -12.76 -0.73
N GLU A 222 14.40 -11.67 0.06
CA GLU A 222 13.89 -11.62 1.43
C GLU A 222 12.36 -11.65 1.46
N ILE A 223 11.70 -10.85 0.61
CA ILE A 223 10.25 -10.81 0.48
C ILE A 223 9.70 -12.20 0.12
N SER A 224 10.29 -12.85 -0.88
CA SER A 224 9.88 -14.18 -1.32
C SER A 224 10.02 -15.23 -0.21
N ARG A 225 11.15 -15.20 0.51
CA ARG A 225 11.43 -16.13 1.61
C ARG A 225 10.44 -16.02 2.77
N LEU A 226 10.13 -14.79 3.19
CA LEU A 226 9.12 -14.58 4.23
C LEU A 226 7.72 -14.91 3.68
N GLY A 227 7.43 -14.53 2.44
CA GLY A 227 6.14 -14.80 1.80
C GLY A 227 5.86 -16.30 1.72
N GLU A 228 6.80 -17.11 1.25
CA GLU A 228 6.70 -18.57 1.20
C GLU A 228 6.45 -19.17 2.60
N LYS A 229 7.16 -18.66 3.62
CA LYS A 229 6.96 -19.08 5.01
C LYS A 229 5.56 -18.77 5.54
N LEU A 230 4.90 -17.76 4.98
CA LEU A 230 3.54 -17.34 5.32
C LEU A 230 2.47 -17.92 4.38
N GLY A 231 2.86 -18.80 3.44
CA GLY A 231 1.95 -19.51 2.55
C GLY A 231 1.67 -18.81 1.21
N ALA A 232 2.48 -17.82 0.82
CA ALA A 232 2.42 -17.22 -0.51
C ALA A 232 3.12 -18.11 -1.55
N ASP A 233 2.67 -18.01 -2.81
CA ASP A 233 3.38 -18.57 -3.95
C ASP A 233 4.59 -17.68 -4.30
N PRO A 234 5.84 -18.20 -4.29
CA PRO A 234 7.02 -17.45 -4.67
C PRO A 234 6.94 -16.81 -6.07
N MET A 235 6.22 -17.42 -7.00
CA MET A 235 6.04 -16.89 -8.35
C MET A 235 5.23 -15.59 -8.37
N THR A 236 4.38 -15.35 -7.38
CA THR A 236 3.64 -14.07 -7.24
C THR A 236 4.59 -12.88 -7.12
N PHE A 237 5.74 -13.07 -6.46
CA PHE A 237 6.73 -11.99 -6.28
C PHE A 237 7.50 -11.63 -7.55
N LEU A 238 7.47 -12.46 -8.59
CA LEU A 238 8.00 -12.14 -9.92
C LEU A 238 7.00 -11.34 -10.79
N GLY A 239 5.78 -11.12 -10.29
CA GLY A 239 4.70 -10.40 -10.98
C GLY A 239 4.56 -8.94 -10.56
N LEU A 240 3.39 -8.39 -10.90
CA LEU A 240 3.03 -6.98 -10.66
C LEU A 240 2.99 -6.62 -9.17
N GLY A 241 2.43 -7.49 -8.32
CA GLY A 241 2.37 -7.31 -6.86
C GLY A 241 3.70 -7.48 -6.15
N GLY A 242 4.72 -7.98 -6.84
CA GLY A 242 6.08 -8.20 -6.33
C GLY A 242 7.09 -7.25 -6.97
N ILE A 243 7.90 -7.79 -7.93
CA ILE A 243 9.02 -7.06 -8.54
C ILE A 243 8.56 -5.78 -9.26
N GLY A 244 7.39 -5.79 -9.91
CA GLY A 244 6.88 -4.61 -10.60
C GLY A 244 6.67 -3.43 -9.63
N ASP A 245 5.96 -3.67 -8.52
CA ASP A 245 5.70 -2.66 -7.49
C ASP A 245 6.98 -2.29 -6.70
N LEU A 246 7.89 -3.25 -6.53
CA LEU A 246 9.20 -3.03 -5.92
C LEU A 246 10.03 -2.03 -6.73
N ILE A 247 10.22 -2.28 -8.03
CA ILE A 247 11.05 -1.43 -8.90
C ILE A 247 10.54 0.00 -8.88
N VAL A 248 9.25 0.21 -9.19
CA VAL A 248 8.69 1.57 -9.26
C VAL A 248 8.80 2.31 -7.93
N THR A 249 8.67 1.59 -6.81
CA THR A 249 8.73 2.21 -5.47
C THR A 249 10.16 2.53 -5.04
N CYS A 250 11.15 1.73 -5.46
CA CYS A 250 12.57 1.91 -5.13
C CYS A 250 13.28 2.94 -6.04
N THR A 251 12.70 3.32 -7.17
CA THR A 251 13.36 4.21 -8.16
C THR A 251 12.65 5.54 -8.35
N SER A 252 11.43 5.69 -7.86
CA SER A 252 10.60 6.89 -8.07
C SER A 252 10.68 7.87 -6.91
N THR A 253 10.81 9.15 -7.22
CA THR A 253 10.69 10.26 -6.25
C THR A 253 9.25 10.48 -5.76
N HIS A 254 8.25 9.91 -6.43
CA HIS A 254 6.88 9.87 -5.93
C HIS A 254 6.73 8.91 -4.73
N SER A 255 7.68 8.00 -4.53
CA SER A 255 7.67 7.09 -3.40
C SER A 255 8.05 7.78 -2.11
N ARG A 256 7.09 7.93 -1.20
CA ARG A 256 7.32 8.48 0.15
C ARG A 256 8.37 7.67 0.93
N ASN A 257 8.37 6.36 0.76
CA ASN A 257 9.36 5.49 1.39
C ASN A 257 10.76 5.76 0.87
N PHE A 258 10.91 5.87 -0.44
CA PHE A 258 12.19 6.24 -1.06
C PHE A 258 12.63 7.65 -0.61
N THR A 259 11.74 8.64 -0.63
CA THR A 259 12.04 10.02 -0.22
C THR A 259 12.50 10.09 1.24
N LEU A 260 11.82 9.39 2.17
CA LEU A 260 12.28 9.29 3.56
C LEU A 260 13.70 8.70 3.62
N GLY A 261 13.91 7.56 2.97
CA GLY A 261 15.23 6.92 2.94
C GLY A 261 16.32 7.85 2.38
N TYR A 262 16.02 8.59 1.31
CA TYR A 262 16.96 9.54 0.71
C TYR A 262 17.39 10.62 1.69
N LYS A 263 16.46 11.22 2.41
CA LYS A 263 16.74 12.22 3.45
C LYS A 263 17.61 11.65 4.58
N LEU A 264 17.27 10.44 5.07
CA LEU A 264 18.09 9.75 6.08
C LEU A 264 19.50 9.46 5.56
N GLY A 265 19.64 9.06 4.30
CA GLY A 265 20.92 8.82 3.63
C GLY A 265 21.77 10.09 3.51
N GLN A 266 21.15 11.25 3.39
CA GLN A 266 21.80 12.57 3.42
C GLN A 266 22.19 13.02 4.83
N GLY A 267 21.81 12.28 5.88
CA GLY A 267 22.15 12.57 7.27
C GLY A 267 21.10 13.36 8.04
N GLU A 268 19.90 13.56 7.48
CA GLU A 268 18.77 14.12 8.23
C GLU A 268 18.32 13.15 9.33
N SER A 269 17.88 13.69 10.47
CA SER A 269 17.26 12.86 11.51
C SER A 269 15.87 12.37 11.08
N MET A 270 15.40 11.27 11.66
CA MET A 270 14.05 10.74 11.42
C MET A 270 12.97 11.79 11.67
N ASP A 271 13.06 12.51 12.79
CA ASP A 271 12.06 13.51 13.17
C ASP A 271 12.02 14.68 12.19
N GLN A 272 13.21 15.15 11.76
CA GLN A 272 13.32 16.21 10.76
C GLN A 272 12.72 15.76 9.42
N ALA A 273 13.13 14.60 8.90
CA ALA A 273 12.64 14.08 7.64
C ALA A 273 11.11 13.89 7.65
N LEU A 274 10.53 13.37 8.75
CA LEU A 274 9.08 13.18 8.90
C LEU A 274 8.31 14.49 9.04
N SER A 275 8.89 15.52 9.70
CA SER A 275 8.21 16.82 9.86
C SER A 275 7.95 17.53 8.53
N GLU A 276 8.78 17.27 7.52
CA GLU A 276 8.62 17.80 6.18
C GLU A 276 7.69 16.97 5.30
N MET A 277 7.38 15.75 5.73
CA MET A 277 6.53 14.81 5.00
C MET A 277 5.11 14.83 5.55
N ASN A 278 4.19 15.52 4.89
CA ASN A 278 2.79 15.69 5.31
C ASN A 278 1.94 14.39 5.21
N MET A 279 2.54 13.23 5.01
CA MET A 279 1.84 11.97 4.76
C MET A 279 2.51 10.79 5.49
N VAL A 280 1.73 9.74 5.73
CA VAL A 280 2.22 8.51 6.39
C VAL A 280 3.24 7.79 5.51
N VAL A 281 4.35 7.37 6.12
CA VAL A 281 5.39 6.54 5.50
C VAL A 281 5.24 5.11 6.04
N GLU A 282 4.57 4.25 5.28
CA GLU A 282 4.23 2.88 5.69
C GLU A 282 5.49 2.03 5.96
N GLY A 283 6.60 2.29 5.27
CA GLY A 283 7.84 1.54 5.40
C GLY A 283 8.42 1.51 6.81
N ILE A 284 8.21 2.57 7.61
CA ILE A 284 8.66 2.60 9.02
C ILE A 284 7.91 1.54 9.84
N TYR A 285 6.58 1.58 9.75
CA TYR A 285 5.71 0.67 10.50
C TYR A 285 5.88 -0.77 10.03
N THR A 286 5.97 -0.96 8.71
CA THR A 286 6.18 -2.28 8.10
C THR A 286 7.55 -2.85 8.51
N THR A 287 8.63 -2.04 8.54
CA THR A 287 9.95 -2.50 9.01
C THR A 287 9.87 -3.03 10.43
N LYS A 288 9.19 -2.30 11.32
CA LYS A 288 9.03 -2.73 12.72
C LYS A 288 8.26 -4.04 12.84
N SER A 289 7.12 -4.15 12.16
CA SER A 289 6.30 -5.37 12.22
C SER A 289 7.02 -6.56 11.62
N VAL A 290 7.64 -6.39 10.45
CA VAL A 290 8.31 -7.49 9.72
C VAL A 290 9.58 -7.97 10.41
N TYR A 291 10.34 -7.08 11.05
CA TYR A 291 11.49 -7.47 11.87
C TYR A 291 11.09 -8.46 12.98
N HIS A 292 10.02 -8.16 13.70
CA HIS A 292 9.55 -9.06 14.76
C HIS A 292 8.92 -10.34 14.20
N LEU A 293 8.12 -10.23 13.15
CA LEU A 293 7.52 -11.38 12.46
C LEU A 293 8.58 -12.33 11.90
N ALA A 294 9.64 -11.81 11.26
CA ALA A 294 10.72 -12.61 10.73
C ALA A 294 11.45 -13.41 11.85
N LYS A 295 11.67 -12.78 13.00
CA LYS A 295 12.23 -13.47 14.19
C LYS A 295 11.30 -14.57 14.69
N GLU A 296 9.99 -14.30 14.83
CA GLU A 296 9.01 -15.29 15.25
C GLU A 296 8.96 -16.50 14.30
N LYS A 297 9.02 -16.24 12.98
CA LYS A 297 8.96 -17.29 11.95
C LYS A 297 10.33 -17.92 11.64
N ASN A 298 11.40 -17.44 12.29
CA ASN A 298 12.79 -17.89 12.06
C ASN A 298 13.19 -17.75 10.58
N VAL A 299 12.94 -16.56 9.99
CA VAL A 299 13.30 -16.24 8.61
C VAL A 299 14.45 -15.23 8.58
N ASP A 300 15.52 -15.53 7.84
CA ASP A 300 16.69 -14.65 7.68
C ASP A 300 16.35 -13.49 6.72
N MET A 301 16.26 -12.27 7.26
CA MET A 301 15.95 -11.02 6.53
C MET A 301 17.00 -9.95 6.83
N PRO A 302 18.22 -10.08 6.31
CA PRO A 302 19.33 -9.20 6.67
C PRO A 302 19.13 -7.72 6.30
N ILE A 303 18.50 -7.40 5.16
CA ILE A 303 18.23 -6.01 4.77
C ILE A 303 17.19 -5.39 5.71
N THR A 304 16.12 -6.12 5.98
CA THR A 304 15.08 -5.69 6.93
C THR A 304 15.67 -5.47 8.33
N ASN A 305 16.55 -6.37 8.79
CA ASN A 305 17.24 -6.26 10.06
C ASN A 305 18.17 -5.03 10.11
N ALA A 306 18.96 -4.81 9.06
CA ALA A 306 19.83 -3.65 8.94
C ALA A 306 19.02 -2.34 8.98
N LEU A 307 17.92 -2.28 8.22
CA LEU A 307 17.04 -1.11 8.23
C LEU A 307 16.40 -0.88 9.60
N TYR A 308 15.95 -1.94 10.30
CA TYR A 308 15.41 -1.83 11.65
C TYR A 308 16.44 -1.21 12.61
N ARG A 309 17.70 -1.66 12.57
CA ARG A 309 18.80 -1.12 13.39
C ARG A 309 19.04 0.37 13.11
N VAL A 310 18.99 0.78 11.86
CA VAL A 310 19.10 2.21 11.48
C VAL A 310 17.93 3.02 12.03
N LEU A 311 16.69 2.55 11.85
CA LEU A 311 15.50 3.33 12.18
C LEU A 311 15.18 3.37 13.69
N PHE A 312 15.54 2.33 14.45
CA PHE A 312 15.06 2.15 15.85
C PHE A 312 16.16 1.95 16.87
N GLU A 313 17.39 1.62 16.44
CA GLU A 313 18.53 1.37 17.34
C GLU A 313 19.64 2.42 17.18
N ASN A 314 19.42 3.43 16.31
CA ASN A 314 20.40 4.51 16.03
C ASN A 314 21.77 4.00 15.56
N ILE A 315 21.82 2.82 14.94
CA ILE A 315 23.06 2.32 14.33
C ILE A 315 23.32 3.04 13.01
N SER A 316 24.57 3.39 12.77
CA SER A 316 24.93 4.14 11.55
C SER A 316 24.69 3.31 10.28
N VAL A 317 24.23 3.98 9.21
CA VAL A 317 24.04 3.30 7.92
C VAL A 317 25.34 2.65 7.42
N LYS A 318 26.50 3.32 7.63
CA LYS A 318 27.81 2.80 7.21
C LYS A 318 28.14 1.47 7.90
N GLU A 319 27.84 1.38 9.19
CA GLU A 319 28.02 0.14 9.95
C GLU A 319 27.11 -0.98 9.44
N CYS A 320 25.82 -0.70 9.23
CA CYS A 320 24.88 -1.66 8.69
C CYS A 320 25.26 -2.16 7.28
N VAL A 321 25.76 -1.28 6.40
CA VAL A 321 26.26 -1.67 5.08
C VAL A 321 27.49 -2.54 5.21
N LYS A 322 28.42 -2.19 6.09
CA LYS A 322 29.62 -3.01 6.36
C LYS A 322 29.23 -4.42 6.81
N ASP A 323 28.33 -4.52 7.80
CA ASP A 323 27.86 -5.81 8.31
C ASP A 323 27.21 -6.66 7.20
N LEU A 324 26.44 -6.04 6.31
CA LEU A 324 25.83 -6.74 5.17
C LEU A 324 26.88 -7.27 4.18
N MET A 325 27.95 -6.53 3.94
CA MET A 325 29.02 -6.90 3.01
C MET A 325 29.98 -7.96 3.60
N GLU A 326 30.15 -8.00 4.92
CA GLU A 326 31.00 -8.93 5.64
C GLU A 326 30.31 -10.24 6.03
N ARG A 327 29.07 -10.45 5.62
CA ARG A 327 28.34 -11.72 5.87
C ARG A 327 29.07 -12.91 5.23
N ASP A 328 28.88 -14.09 5.84
CA ASP A 328 29.42 -15.34 5.34
C ASP A 328 29.08 -15.57 3.88
N LYS A 329 30.02 -16.16 3.15
CA LYS A 329 29.85 -16.55 1.75
C LYS A 329 28.72 -17.57 1.63
N LYS A 330 27.76 -17.28 0.75
CA LYS A 330 26.64 -18.19 0.45
C LYS A 330 26.48 -18.35 -1.05
N SER A 331 25.90 -19.47 -1.47
CA SER A 331 25.38 -19.62 -2.83
C SER A 331 24.12 -18.73 -3.01
N GLU A 332 23.91 -18.29 -4.23
CA GLU A 332 22.72 -17.54 -4.60
C GLU A 332 21.53 -18.46 -4.82
#